data_94c4798afdb534dfc9188c301596a019
#
_entry.id   94c4798afdb534dfc9188c301596a019
#
_cell.length_a   1.000
_cell.length_b   1.000
_cell.length_c   1.000
_cell.angle_alpha   90.00
_cell.angle_beta   90.00
_cell.angle_gamma   90.00
#
_symmetry.space_group_name_H-M   'P 1'
#
loop_
_entity.id
_entity.type
_entity.pdbx_description
1 polymer ?
#
loop_
_entity_poly.entity_id
_entity_poly.type
_entity_poly.pdbx_seq_one_letter_code
_entity_poly.pdbx_strand_id
1 'polypeptide(L)'
;MSDMVPEVLNAALDSLFTPKEPGEQEYQGGDGLLYCRNCHTPVQCRVKLWGRNKIVPCLCRCQQEAMAEKKRQDELVERQRKIRQLKATGIQEKHLLEWNFAVAEDNKDIQMAKRYVEQWKKVKAENLGLLLWGDV
;
A
#
# COMPACT_ATOMS: atom_id res chain seq x y z
N MET A 1 24.43 15.35 32.25
CA MET A 1 23.02 15.82 32.36
C MET A 1 22.15 14.60 32.17
N SER A 2 21.61 14.08 33.25
CA SER A 2 20.78 12.84 33.20
C SER A 2 19.39 13.20 32.73
N ASP A 3 19.02 12.67 31.59
CA ASP A 3 17.66 12.78 31.06
C ASP A 3 16.69 12.07 32.01
N MET A 4 16.07 12.85 32.88
CA MET A 4 14.88 12.42 33.62
C MET A 4 13.73 12.32 32.61
N VAL A 5 13.58 11.16 32.01
CA VAL A 5 12.30 10.76 31.39
C VAL A 5 11.28 10.76 32.53
N PRO A 6 10.20 11.54 32.48
CA PRO A 6 9.27 11.63 33.59
C PRO A 6 8.70 10.23 33.90
N GLU A 7 8.66 9.86 35.18
CA GLU A 7 8.16 8.56 35.69
C GLU A 7 6.78 8.17 35.12
N VAL A 8 5.96 9.19 34.84
CA VAL A 8 4.64 9.02 34.21
C VAL A 8 4.75 8.43 32.80
N LEU A 9 5.79 8.79 32.03
CA LEU A 9 6.00 8.24 30.69
C LEU A 9 6.49 6.78 30.77
N ASN A 10 7.30 6.47 31.75
CA ASN A 10 7.75 5.09 31.99
C ASN A 10 6.60 4.19 32.42
N ALA A 11 5.71 4.64 33.30
CA ALA A 11 4.53 3.87 33.73
C ALA A 11 3.54 3.66 32.58
N ALA A 12 3.32 4.66 31.73
CA ALA A 12 2.48 4.54 30.54
C ALA A 12 3.09 3.57 29.51
N LEU A 13 4.41 3.61 29.30
CA LEU A 13 5.11 2.66 28.44
C LEU A 13 5.09 1.25 29.03
N ASP A 14 5.24 1.08 30.33
CA ASP A 14 5.17 -0.25 30.96
C ASP A 14 3.77 -0.87 30.85
N SER A 15 2.70 -0.07 30.86
CA SER A 15 1.34 -0.56 30.63
C SER A 15 1.10 -1.02 29.18
N LEU A 16 1.78 -0.43 28.20
CA LEU A 16 1.72 -0.81 26.79
C LEU A 16 2.50 -2.11 26.49
N PHE A 17 3.49 -2.44 27.34
CA PHE A 17 4.38 -3.59 27.17
C PHE A 17 4.09 -4.72 28.18
N THR A 18 2.92 -4.71 28.84
CA THR A 18 2.49 -5.82 29.69
C THR A 18 2.39 -7.11 28.86
N PRO A 19 2.87 -8.25 29.37
CA PRO A 19 2.69 -9.53 28.70
C PRO A 19 1.20 -9.80 28.52
N LYS A 20 0.76 -9.86 27.28
CA LYS A 20 -0.62 -10.18 26.94
C LYS A 20 -0.83 -11.67 27.13
N GLU A 21 -1.94 -12.08 27.73
CA GLU A 21 -2.36 -13.46 27.74
C GLU A 21 -2.58 -13.97 26.31
N PRO A 22 -2.26 -15.26 26.00
CA PRO A 22 -2.44 -15.81 24.67
C PRO A 22 -3.92 -15.76 24.26
N GLY A 23 -4.19 -15.17 23.09
CA GLY A 23 -5.52 -15.20 22.48
C GLY A 23 -5.86 -16.60 21.93
N GLU A 24 -7.11 -16.78 21.47
CA GLU A 24 -7.59 -18.07 20.92
C GLU A 24 -6.71 -18.59 19.76
N GLN A 25 -6.15 -17.68 18.96
CA GLN A 25 -5.31 -18.01 17.80
C GLN A 25 -3.80 -17.93 18.10
N GLU A 26 -3.43 -17.85 19.36
CA GLU A 26 -2.05 -17.71 19.81
C GLU A 26 -1.68 -18.86 20.75
N TYR A 27 -0.41 -19.19 20.86
CA TYR A 27 0.12 -20.13 21.85
C TYR A 27 1.48 -19.63 22.34
N GLN A 28 1.85 -20.02 23.55
CA GLN A 28 3.14 -19.67 24.14
C GLN A 28 4.19 -20.68 23.70
N GLY A 29 5.29 -20.18 23.13
CA GLY A 29 6.46 -20.97 22.79
C GLY A 29 7.35 -21.26 24.01
N GLY A 30 8.33 -22.14 23.81
CA GLY A 30 9.29 -22.51 24.86
C GLY A 30 10.22 -21.35 25.29
N ASP A 31 10.30 -20.29 24.53
CA ASP A 31 11.06 -19.07 24.81
C ASP A 31 10.23 -17.99 25.57
N GLY A 32 8.97 -18.33 25.90
CA GLY A 32 8.05 -17.44 26.60
C GLY A 32 7.38 -16.37 25.72
N LEU A 33 7.59 -16.40 24.40
CA LEU A 33 6.91 -15.50 23.45
C LEU A 33 5.63 -16.14 22.92
N LEU A 34 4.71 -15.30 22.42
CA LEU A 34 3.49 -15.76 21.78
C LEU A 34 3.72 -15.99 20.29
N TYR A 35 3.11 -17.05 19.77
CA TYR A 35 3.18 -17.48 18.37
C TYR A 35 1.79 -17.67 17.79
N CYS A 36 1.64 -17.38 16.50
CA CYS A 36 0.41 -17.63 15.78
C CYS A 36 0.20 -19.13 15.54
N ARG A 37 -1.00 -19.65 15.84
CA ARG A 37 -1.35 -21.09 15.62
C ARG A 37 -1.40 -21.48 14.16
N ASN A 38 -1.67 -20.52 13.27
CA ASN A 38 -1.84 -20.80 11.83
C ASN A 38 -0.49 -20.86 11.09
N CYS A 39 0.41 -19.92 11.32
CA CYS A 39 1.68 -19.83 10.58
C CYS A 39 2.92 -20.13 11.43
N HIS A 40 2.75 -20.38 12.73
CA HIS A 40 3.81 -20.67 13.70
C HIS A 40 4.92 -19.62 13.77
N THR A 41 4.62 -18.39 13.31
CA THR A 41 5.55 -17.27 13.45
C THR A 41 5.23 -16.46 14.70
N PRO A 42 6.24 -15.80 15.31
CA PRO A 42 6.02 -15.04 16.53
C PRO A 42 5.06 -13.87 16.30
N VAL A 43 4.22 -13.58 17.29
CA VAL A 43 3.37 -12.38 17.40
C VAL A 43 3.92 -11.39 18.42
N GLN A 44 5.03 -11.77 19.05
CA GLN A 44 5.79 -10.93 19.97
C GLN A 44 7.28 -11.04 19.67
N CYS A 45 8.02 -9.97 19.87
CA CYS A 45 9.46 -9.97 19.74
C CYS A 45 10.13 -9.23 20.91
N ARG A 46 11.37 -9.61 21.20
CA ARG A 46 12.18 -8.94 22.22
C ARG A 46 12.97 -7.84 21.59
N VAL A 47 12.80 -6.63 22.08
CA VAL A 47 13.57 -5.44 21.63
C VAL A 47 14.30 -4.83 22.82
N LYS A 48 15.47 -4.30 22.56
CA LYS A 48 16.26 -3.60 23.56
C LYS A 48 15.94 -2.10 23.46
N LEU A 49 15.16 -1.61 24.41
CA LEU A 49 14.81 -0.20 24.52
C LEU A 49 15.47 0.40 25.78
N TRP A 50 16.24 1.45 25.61
CA TRP A 50 16.96 2.15 26.72
C TRP A 50 17.71 1.19 27.67
N GLY A 51 18.41 0.20 27.07
CA GLY A 51 19.19 -0.77 27.83
C GLY A 51 18.39 -1.88 28.51
N ARG A 52 17.06 -1.88 28.45
CA ARG A 52 16.17 -2.91 28.99
C ARG A 52 15.56 -3.76 27.88
N ASN A 53 15.44 -5.06 28.11
CA ASN A 53 14.75 -5.96 27.20
C ASN A 53 13.23 -5.82 27.43
N LYS A 54 12.49 -5.46 26.39
CA LYS A 54 11.03 -5.35 26.39
C LYS A 54 10.44 -6.32 25.36
N ILE A 55 9.29 -6.88 25.70
CA ILE A 55 8.51 -7.69 24.76
C ILE A 55 7.49 -6.76 24.09
N VAL A 56 7.53 -6.69 22.78
CA VAL A 56 6.62 -5.87 21.98
C VAL A 56 5.82 -6.75 21.05
N PRO A 57 4.56 -6.38 20.72
CA PRO A 57 3.79 -7.09 19.72
C PRO A 57 4.44 -6.92 18.35
N CYS A 58 4.44 -7.98 17.55
CA CYS A 58 4.82 -7.94 16.15
C CYS A 58 3.76 -8.67 15.31
N LEU A 59 3.74 -8.38 14.03
CA LEU A 59 2.80 -9.01 13.12
C LEU A 59 3.32 -10.39 12.72
N CYS A 60 2.49 -11.41 12.88
CA CYS A 60 2.80 -12.72 12.32
C CYS A 60 2.73 -12.70 10.79
N ARG A 61 3.26 -13.74 10.15
CA ARG A 61 3.28 -13.85 8.68
C ARG A 61 1.89 -13.72 8.05
N CYS A 62 0.87 -14.37 8.62
CA CYS A 62 -0.50 -14.26 8.12
C CYS A 62 -1.03 -12.83 8.13
N GLN A 63 -0.76 -12.09 9.21
CA GLN A 63 -1.17 -10.69 9.33
C GLN A 63 -0.40 -9.80 8.37
N GLN A 64 0.89 -10.04 8.18
CA GLN A 64 1.70 -9.29 7.19
C GLN A 64 1.20 -9.52 5.77
N GLU A 65 0.90 -10.77 5.40
CA GLU A 65 0.35 -11.11 4.09
C GLU A 65 -1.03 -10.47 3.88
N ALA A 66 -1.91 -10.53 4.87
CA ALA A 66 -3.23 -9.90 4.81
C ALA A 66 -3.15 -8.37 4.69
N MET A 67 -2.24 -7.73 5.43
CA MET A 67 -2.01 -6.29 5.31
C MET A 67 -1.42 -5.89 3.96
N ALA A 68 -0.49 -6.70 3.43
CA ALA A 68 0.10 -6.47 2.11
C ALA A 68 -0.95 -6.60 1.00
N GLU A 69 -1.85 -7.58 1.10
CA GLU A 69 -2.94 -7.75 0.16
C GLU A 69 -3.95 -6.61 0.24
N LYS A 70 -4.37 -6.23 1.46
CA LYS A 70 -5.24 -5.07 1.65
C LYS A 70 -4.63 -3.79 1.06
N LYS A 71 -3.34 -3.55 1.32
CA LYS A 71 -2.64 -2.40 0.75
C LYS A 71 -2.67 -2.39 -0.78
N ARG A 72 -2.44 -3.55 -1.42
CA ARG A 72 -2.54 -3.69 -2.90
C ARG A 72 -3.94 -3.35 -3.41
N GLN A 73 -4.98 -3.83 -2.72
CA GLN A 73 -6.37 -3.54 -3.07
C GLN A 73 -6.69 -2.05 -2.89
N ASP A 74 -6.28 -1.44 -1.79
CA ASP A 74 -6.47 -0.02 -1.52
C ASP A 74 -5.77 0.85 -2.59
N GLU A 75 -4.55 0.48 -3.00
CA GLU A 75 -3.82 1.17 -4.08
C GLU A 75 -4.54 1.05 -5.43
N LEU A 76 -5.13 -0.10 -5.75
CA LEU A 76 -5.93 -0.29 -6.97
C LEU A 76 -7.20 0.57 -6.95
N VAL A 77 -7.91 0.58 -5.83
CA VAL A 77 -9.12 1.40 -5.66
C VAL A 77 -8.80 2.88 -5.78
N GLU A 78 -7.73 3.35 -5.13
CA GLU A 78 -7.31 4.74 -5.21
C GLU A 78 -6.87 5.13 -6.63
N ARG A 79 -6.17 4.24 -7.33
CA ARG A 79 -5.81 4.45 -8.74
C ARG A 79 -7.05 4.59 -9.63
N GLN A 80 -8.06 3.71 -9.45
CA GLN A 80 -9.30 3.79 -10.21
C GLN A 80 -10.09 5.05 -9.89
N ARG A 81 -10.12 5.45 -8.62
CA ARG A 81 -10.74 6.70 -8.18
C ARG A 81 -10.08 7.90 -8.86
N LYS A 82 -8.75 7.96 -8.87
CA LYS A 82 -7.98 9.02 -9.52
C LYS A 82 -8.23 9.08 -11.03
N ILE A 83 -8.29 7.92 -11.70
CA ILE A 83 -8.61 7.84 -13.12
C ILE A 83 -10.01 8.39 -13.39
N ARG A 84 -11.03 8.00 -12.60
CA ARG A 84 -12.39 8.54 -12.74
C ARG A 84 -12.45 10.04 -12.52
N GLN A 85 -11.76 10.55 -11.51
CA GLN A 85 -11.67 11.98 -11.23
C GLN A 85 -11.02 12.74 -12.40
N LEU A 86 -9.89 12.25 -12.92
CA LEU A 86 -9.21 12.86 -14.06
C LEU A 86 -10.06 12.83 -15.33
N LYS A 87 -10.78 11.74 -15.59
CA LYS A 87 -11.74 11.67 -16.70
C LYS A 87 -12.86 12.69 -16.55
N ALA A 88 -13.45 12.79 -15.36
CA ALA A 88 -14.53 13.74 -15.10
C ALA A 88 -14.09 15.21 -15.22
N THR A 89 -12.82 15.50 -14.91
CA THR A 89 -12.28 16.85 -15.03
C THR A 89 -11.81 17.17 -16.47
N GLY A 90 -11.20 16.19 -17.14
CA GLY A 90 -10.59 16.39 -18.47
C GLY A 90 -11.57 16.21 -19.64
N ILE A 91 -12.62 15.42 -19.46
CA ILE A 91 -13.61 15.14 -20.51
C ILE A 91 -14.93 15.76 -20.08
N GLN A 92 -15.24 16.94 -20.62
CA GLN A 92 -16.43 17.69 -20.26
C GLN A 92 -17.71 17.12 -20.92
N GLU A 93 -17.59 16.57 -22.10
CA GLU A 93 -18.72 16.01 -22.85
C GLU A 93 -18.93 14.54 -22.52
N LYS A 94 -20.09 14.20 -22.01
CA LYS A 94 -20.42 12.84 -21.50
C LYS A 94 -20.28 11.76 -22.57
N HIS A 95 -20.61 12.04 -23.82
CA HIS A 95 -20.52 11.07 -24.91
C HIS A 95 -19.07 10.67 -25.23
N LEU A 96 -18.08 11.54 -24.95
CA LEU A 96 -16.66 11.23 -25.15
C LEU A 96 -16.09 10.30 -24.08
N LEU A 97 -16.79 10.11 -22.94
CA LEU A 97 -16.35 9.19 -21.87
C LEU A 97 -16.36 7.71 -22.32
N GLU A 98 -17.20 7.37 -23.29
CA GLU A 98 -17.33 6.03 -23.83
C GLU A 98 -16.34 5.76 -24.98
N TRP A 99 -15.71 6.80 -25.50
CA TRP A 99 -14.74 6.67 -26.58
C TRP A 99 -13.46 6.01 -26.10
N ASN A 100 -13.06 5.00 -26.84
CA ASN A 100 -11.82 4.26 -26.59
C ASN A 100 -11.33 3.66 -27.91
N PHE A 101 -10.13 3.10 -27.93
CA PHE A 101 -9.53 2.51 -29.11
C PHE A 101 -10.30 1.31 -29.70
N ALA A 102 -11.24 0.70 -28.97
CA ALA A 102 -12.03 -0.40 -29.49
C ALA A 102 -13.19 0.07 -30.37
N VAL A 103 -13.71 1.28 -30.12
CA VAL A 103 -14.79 1.92 -30.91
C VAL A 103 -14.26 2.90 -31.97
N ALA A 104 -12.97 3.26 -31.92
CA ALA A 104 -12.37 4.16 -32.89
C ALA A 104 -12.21 3.48 -34.26
N GLU A 105 -12.50 4.21 -35.34
CA GLU A 105 -12.20 3.75 -36.68
C GLU A 105 -10.71 3.50 -36.88
N ASP A 106 -10.36 2.37 -37.51
CA ASP A 106 -8.96 2.02 -37.71
C ASP A 106 -8.34 2.81 -38.85
N ASN A 107 -7.62 3.87 -38.52
CA ASN A 107 -6.85 4.69 -39.44
C ASN A 107 -5.41 4.84 -38.94
N LYS A 108 -4.55 5.46 -39.78
CA LYS A 108 -3.13 5.66 -39.48
C LYS A 108 -2.89 6.44 -38.17
N ASP A 109 -3.73 7.45 -37.91
CA ASP A 109 -3.59 8.33 -36.75
C ASP A 109 -3.95 7.61 -35.45
N ILE A 110 -5.02 6.80 -35.49
CA ILE A 110 -5.42 5.94 -34.38
C ILE A 110 -4.37 4.86 -34.11
N GLN A 111 -3.78 4.26 -35.14
CA GLN A 111 -2.68 3.31 -34.98
C GLN A 111 -1.45 3.97 -34.37
N MET A 112 -1.11 5.21 -34.76
CA MET A 112 -0.03 5.97 -34.14
C MET A 112 -0.32 6.26 -32.67
N ALA A 113 -1.54 6.70 -32.34
CA ALA A 113 -1.97 6.95 -30.97
C ALA A 113 -1.92 5.68 -30.11
N LYS A 114 -2.35 4.53 -30.63
CA LYS A 114 -2.23 3.22 -29.95
C LYS A 114 -0.77 2.90 -29.61
N ARG A 115 0.14 3.00 -30.60
CA ARG A 115 1.58 2.74 -30.39
C ARG A 115 2.18 3.70 -29.35
N TYR A 116 1.79 4.96 -29.37
CA TYR A 116 2.23 5.96 -28.39
C TYR A 116 1.83 5.56 -26.97
N VAL A 117 0.59 5.12 -26.76
CA VAL A 117 0.10 4.66 -25.45
C VAL A 117 0.77 3.36 -25.02
N GLU A 118 0.93 2.39 -25.92
CA GLU A 118 1.62 1.12 -25.64
C GLU A 118 3.08 1.34 -25.21
N GLN A 119 3.75 2.31 -25.83
CA GLN A 119 5.14 2.67 -25.51
C GLN A 119 5.26 3.77 -24.47
N TRP A 120 4.21 4.06 -23.73
CA TRP A 120 4.15 5.20 -22.80
C TRP A 120 5.35 5.32 -21.86
N LYS A 121 5.85 4.20 -21.32
CA LYS A 121 7.01 4.23 -20.41
C LYS A 121 8.26 4.80 -21.10
N LYS A 122 8.52 4.39 -22.33
CA LYS A 122 9.65 4.86 -23.13
C LYS A 122 9.48 6.31 -23.53
N VAL A 123 8.33 6.63 -24.09
CA VAL A 123 7.96 7.97 -24.54
C VAL A 123 8.05 8.99 -23.40
N LYS A 124 7.58 8.62 -22.20
CA LYS A 124 7.69 9.44 -21.00
C LYS A 124 9.14 9.64 -20.56
N ALA A 125 9.97 8.59 -20.61
CA ALA A 125 11.38 8.67 -20.23
C ALA A 125 12.18 9.57 -21.19
N GLU A 126 11.84 9.56 -22.48
CA GLU A 126 12.46 10.37 -23.52
C GLU A 126 11.81 11.78 -23.66
N ASN A 127 10.81 12.07 -22.83
CA ASN A 127 10.04 13.32 -22.86
C ASN A 127 9.47 13.67 -24.26
N LEU A 128 8.98 12.64 -24.97
CA LEU A 128 8.37 12.81 -26.28
C LEU A 128 6.88 13.10 -26.14
N GLY A 129 6.38 14.12 -26.83
CA GLY A 129 4.97 14.44 -26.95
C GLY A 129 4.36 13.91 -28.25
N LEU A 130 3.04 13.74 -28.30
CA LEU A 130 2.26 13.48 -29.50
C LEU A 130 1.42 14.72 -29.79
N LEU A 131 1.60 15.28 -30.98
CA LEU A 131 0.79 16.38 -31.50
C LEU A 131 -0.09 15.84 -32.63
N LEU A 132 -1.40 15.92 -32.44
CA LEU A 132 -2.39 15.63 -33.47
C LEU A 132 -2.92 16.97 -34.01
N TRP A 133 -2.96 17.10 -35.32
CA TRP A 133 -3.49 18.28 -35.99
C TRP A 133 -4.35 17.84 -37.17
N GLY A 134 -5.34 18.64 -37.55
CA GLY A 134 -6.26 18.36 -38.64
C GLY A 134 -7.29 19.47 -38.80
N ASP A 135 -8.07 19.40 -39.85
CA ASP A 135 -9.21 20.27 -40.05
C ASP A 135 -10.36 19.85 -39.13
N VAL A 136 -11.09 20.83 -38.59
CA VAL A 136 -12.23 20.67 -37.70
C VAL A 136 -13.52 20.83 -38.45
#